data_46c5f5a24aca60818e71fae9cccb416a
#
_entry.id   46c5f5a24aca60818e71fae9cccb416a
#
_cell.length_a   1.000
_cell.length_b   1.000
_cell.length_c   1.000
_cell.angle_alpha   90.00
_cell.angle_beta   90.00
_cell.angle_gamma   90.00
#
_symmetry.space_group_name_H-M   'P 1'
#
loop_
_entity.id
_entity.type
_entity.pdbx_description
1 polymer ?
#
loop_
_entity_poly.entity_id
_entity_poly.type
_entity_poly.pdbx_seq_one_letter_code
_entity_poly.pdbx_strand_id
1 'polypeptide(L)'
;MLMEIKELLERLVIAVENLNLSSTWNADTIISLFALIGAWFTIILLLIERHERNRPYLQISFELVRSTLACIVLRNTGTCPLKIKSLEFNTDFITQLPLEVQERLNKKKNTDISIFPNRQWVFSFDVNVFDIINKYAKKQVKINYKYNAIGKCKRVYSEETIIDFEEYSGILDYISDLDEFKNSVDRLNKSVSNFIDVSKIEDDTVKRINK
;
A
#
# COMPACT_ATOMS: atom_id res chain seq x y z
N MET A 1 10.25 -25.39 -6.63
CA MET A 1 8.81 -25.67 -6.61
C MET A 1 8.38 -26.64 -7.71
N LEU A 2 8.53 -26.35 -9.05
CA LEU A 2 8.17 -27.29 -10.11
C LEU A 2 9.01 -28.60 -10.07
N MET A 3 10.29 -28.50 -9.75
CA MET A 3 11.16 -29.70 -9.56
C MET A 3 10.75 -30.53 -8.34
N GLU A 4 10.42 -29.87 -7.23
CA GLU A 4 9.96 -30.56 -6.01
C GLU A 4 8.63 -31.27 -6.23
N ILE A 5 7.71 -30.67 -6.98
CA ILE A 5 6.42 -31.29 -7.33
C ILE A 5 6.67 -32.52 -8.23
N LYS A 6 7.61 -32.44 -9.18
CA LYS A 6 7.95 -33.56 -10.05
C LYS A 6 8.53 -34.73 -9.26
N GLU A 7 9.46 -34.45 -8.35
CA GLU A 7 10.06 -35.50 -7.48
C GLU A 7 9.03 -36.17 -6.57
N LEU A 8 8.09 -35.36 -6.03
CA LEU A 8 6.98 -35.89 -5.24
C LEU A 8 6.01 -36.72 -6.09
N LEU A 9 5.73 -36.31 -7.33
CA LEU A 9 4.94 -37.14 -8.26
C LEU A 9 5.59 -38.46 -8.60
N GLU A 10 6.89 -38.48 -8.86
CA GLU A 10 7.65 -39.73 -9.13
C GLU A 10 7.60 -40.68 -7.93
N ARG A 11 7.78 -40.18 -6.70
CA ARG A 11 7.63 -40.98 -5.49
C ARG A 11 6.22 -41.53 -5.30
N LEU A 12 5.17 -40.79 -5.68
CA LEU A 12 3.81 -41.28 -5.62
C LEU A 12 3.54 -42.37 -6.64
N VAL A 13 4.01 -42.22 -7.87
CA VAL A 13 3.92 -43.26 -8.90
C VAL A 13 4.56 -44.57 -8.40
N ILE A 14 5.78 -44.50 -7.84
CA ILE A 14 6.46 -45.66 -7.27
C ILE A 14 5.69 -46.29 -6.10
N ALA A 15 5.09 -45.45 -5.22
CA ALA A 15 4.30 -45.94 -4.11
C ALA A 15 2.99 -46.62 -4.58
N VAL A 16 2.35 -46.11 -5.63
CA VAL A 16 1.15 -46.73 -6.23
C VAL A 16 1.49 -47.99 -6.99
N GLU A 17 2.63 -48.07 -7.71
CA GLU A 17 3.11 -49.27 -8.39
C GLU A 17 3.48 -50.38 -7.41
N ASN A 18 4.01 -50.01 -6.23
CA ASN A 18 4.35 -50.99 -5.15
C ASN A 18 3.10 -51.47 -4.39
N LEU A 19 1.94 -50.83 -4.52
CA LEU A 19 0.66 -51.35 -4.07
C LEU A 19 0.31 -52.52 -4.98
N ASN A 20 0.61 -53.72 -4.53
CA ASN A 20 0.37 -54.98 -5.26
C ASN A 20 -1.14 -55.15 -5.45
N LEU A 21 -1.66 -54.66 -6.55
CA LEU A 21 -3.09 -54.64 -6.92
C LEU A 21 -3.64 -56.08 -7.22
N SER A 22 -2.82 -57.10 -7.05
CA SER A 22 -3.17 -58.46 -7.45
C SER A 22 -3.93 -59.31 -6.41
N SER A 23 -4.16 -58.78 -5.21
CA SER A 23 -4.80 -59.54 -4.15
C SER A 23 -5.87 -58.70 -3.44
N THR A 24 -7.10 -58.98 -3.75
CA THR A 24 -8.34 -58.66 -3.00
C THR A 24 -8.38 -57.25 -2.38
N TRP A 25 -9.24 -56.43 -2.95
CA TRP A 25 -9.62 -55.11 -2.41
C TRP A 25 -10.19 -55.28 -1.00
N ASN A 26 -9.33 -55.30 -0.01
CA ASN A 26 -9.72 -55.27 1.39
C ASN A 26 -10.10 -53.85 1.78
N ALA A 27 -11.04 -53.68 2.71
CA ALA A 27 -11.49 -52.37 3.20
C ALA A 27 -10.31 -51.51 3.64
N ASP A 28 -9.26 -52.12 4.22
CA ASP A 28 -8.04 -51.42 4.67
C ASP A 28 -7.25 -50.78 3.51
N THR A 29 -7.22 -51.45 2.36
CA THR A 29 -6.53 -50.93 1.16
C THR A 29 -7.28 -49.74 0.59
N ILE A 30 -8.59 -49.78 0.61
CA ILE A 30 -9.45 -48.67 0.16
C ILE A 30 -9.30 -47.47 1.08
N ILE A 31 -9.32 -47.70 2.40
CA ILE A 31 -9.12 -46.62 3.41
C ILE A 31 -7.75 -45.98 3.24
N SER A 32 -6.70 -46.83 3.05
CA SER A 32 -5.32 -46.34 2.85
C SER A 32 -5.20 -45.48 1.58
N LEU A 33 -5.88 -45.87 0.49
CA LEU A 33 -5.92 -45.07 -0.75
C LEU A 33 -6.60 -43.71 -0.56
N PHE A 34 -7.74 -43.67 0.13
CA PHE A 34 -8.41 -42.42 0.46
C PHE A 34 -7.58 -41.54 1.37
N ALA A 35 -6.89 -42.11 2.35
CA ALA A 35 -5.98 -41.38 3.22
C ALA A 35 -4.80 -40.76 2.43
N LEU A 36 -4.23 -41.52 1.47
CA LEU A 36 -3.19 -41.00 0.58
C LEU A 36 -3.65 -39.86 -0.29
N ILE A 37 -4.84 -39.97 -0.90
CA ILE A 37 -5.44 -38.91 -1.71
C ILE A 37 -5.70 -37.67 -0.84
N GLY A 38 -6.24 -37.83 0.37
CA GLY A 38 -6.46 -36.74 1.31
C GLY A 38 -5.15 -36.02 1.72
N ALA A 39 -4.09 -36.77 1.98
CA ALA A 39 -2.78 -36.21 2.28
C ALA A 39 -2.22 -35.38 1.10
N TRP A 40 -2.36 -35.88 -0.12
CA TRP A 40 -1.94 -35.17 -1.32
C TRP A 40 -2.73 -33.88 -1.52
N PHE A 41 -4.04 -33.91 -1.36
CA PHE A 41 -4.88 -32.73 -1.46
C PHE A 41 -4.47 -31.67 -0.44
N THR A 42 -4.17 -32.09 0.79
CA THR A 42 -3.66 -31.20 1.84
C THR A 42 -2.34 -30.55 1.46
N ILE A 43 -1.39 -31.33 0.90
CA ILE A 43 -0.09 -30.78 0.45
C ILE A 43 -0.29 -29.74 -0.66
N ILE A 44 -1.16 -30.01 -1.63
CA ILE A 44 -1.46 -29.08 -2.72
C ILE A 44 -2.05 -27.77 -2.15
N LEU A 45 -3.02 -27.85 -1.22
CA LEU A 45 -3.61 -26.69 -0.58
C LEU A 45 -2.56 -25.87 0.18
N LEU A 46 -1.68 -26.52 0.94
CA LEU A 46 -0.59 -25.84 1.64
C LEU A 46 0.38 -25.13 0.69
N LEU A 47 0.66 -25.74 -0.46
CA LEU A 47 1.52 -25.10 -1.48
C LEU A 47 0.86 -23.88 -2.10
N ILE A 48 -0.44 -23.94 -2.38
CA ILE A 48 -1.22 -22.82 -2.89
C ILE A 48 -1.24 -21.69 -1.84
N GLU A 49 -1.59 -22.02 -0.60
CA GLU A 49 -1.61 -21.05 0.50
C GLU A 49 -0.25 -20.39 0.72
N ARG A 50 0.83 -21.17 0.71
CA ARG A 50 2.19 -20.63 0.83
C ARG A 50 2.53 -19.71 -0.33
N HIS A 51 2.06 -20.02 -1.54
CA HIS A 51 2.27 -19.18 -2.71
C HIS A 51 1.52 -17.84 -2.59
N GLU A 52 0.25 -17.89 -2.18
CA GLU A 52 -0.55 -16.68 -1.95
C GLU A 52 0.00 -15.84 -0.80
N ARG A 53 0.42 -16.45 0.29
CA ARG A 53 1.03 -15.74 1.43
C ARG A 53 2.32 -15.02 1.06
N ASN A 54 3.09 -15.58 0.12
CA ASN A 54 4.33 -14.98 -0.37
C ASN A 54 4.12 -14.04 -1.58
N ARG A 55 2.87 -13.69 -1.88
CA ARG A 55 2.56 -12.72 -2.92
C ARG A 55 2.85 -11.31 -2.44
N PRO A 56 3.48 -10.45 -3.25
CA PRO A 56 3.51 -9.02 -2.99
C PRO A 56 2.11 -8.43 -3.18
N TYR A 57 1.72 -7.52 -2.32
CA TYR A 57 0.46 -6.78 -2.44
C TYR A 57 0.76 -5.29 -2.44
N LEU A 58 0.44 -4.63 -3.56
CA LEU A 58 0.53 -3.19 -3.67
C LEU A 58 -0.85 -2.60 -3.43
N GLN A 59 -1.01 -1.93 -2.30
CA GLN A 59 -2.19 -1.13 -2.01
C GLN A 59 -1.93 0.30 -2.43
N ILE A 60 -2.87 0.87 -3.18
CA ILE A 60 -2.88 2.30 -3.51
C ILE A 60 -4.03 2.93 -2.76
N SER A 61 -3.73 3.94 -1.96
CA SER A 61 -4.71 4.70 -1.20
C SER A 61 -4.51 6.20 -1.40
N PHE A 62 -5.57 6.94 -1.11
CA PHE A 62 -5.51 8.38 -1.02
C PHE A 62 -5.33 8.77 0.45
N GLU A 63 -4.41 9.70 0.71
CA GLU A 63 -4.18 10.25 2.04
C GLU A 63 -4.01 11.76 1.94
N LEU A 64 -4.45 12.46 2.98
CA LEU A 64 -4.23 13.89 3.12
C LEU A 64 -2.96 14.12 3.94
N VAL A 65 -2.02 14.84 3.36
CA VAL A 65 -0.83 15.28 4.07
C VAL A 65 -0.98 16.75 4.42
N ARG A 66 -0.65 17.11 5.68
CA ARG A 66 -0.85 18.47 6.21
C ARG A 66 -2.29 18.96 6.06
N SER A 67 -3.24 18.07 6.27
CA SER A 67 -4.71 18.32 6.27
C SER A 67 -5.31 18.73 4.94
N THR A 68 -4.53 19.09 3.94
CA THR A 68 -5.08 19.65 2.68
C THR A 68 -4.44 19.12 1.40
N LEU A 69 -3.19 18.65 1.46
CA LEU A 69 -2.49 18.20 0.27
C LEU A 69 -2.93 16.81 -0.15
N ALA A 70 -3.44 16.71 -1.38
CA ALA A 70 -3.82 15.45 -2.00
C ALA A 70 -2.57 14.60 -2.31
N CYS A 71 -2.47 13.44 -1.68
CA CYS A 71 -1.38 12.50 -1.88
C CYS A 71 -1.89 11.11 -2.21
N ILE A 72 -1.18 10.42 -3.08
CA ILE A 72 -1.36 8.99 -3.31
C ILE A 72 -0.27 8.24 -2.57
N VAL A 73 -0.66 7.26 -1.79
CA VAL A 73 0.22 6.40 -1.02
C VAL A 73 0.22 5.02 -1.63
N LEU A 74 1.41 4.58 -2.03
CA LEU A 74 1.65 3.24 -2.52
C LEU A 74 2.30 2.44 -1.39
N ARG A 75 1.55 1.52 -0.81
CA ARG A 75 1.99 0.71 0.34
C ARG A 75 2.12 -0.74 -0.06
N ASN A 76 3.23 -1.35 0.30
CA ASN A 76 3.39 -2.80 0.20
C ASN A 76 2.84 -3.46 1.47
N THR A 77 1.65 -4.04 1.37
CA THR A 77 1.01 -4.79 2.46
C THR A 77 1.34 -6.28 2.42
N GLY A 78 2.06 -6.72 1.37
CA GLY A 78 2.53 -8.09 1.24
C GLY A 78 3.76 -8.40 2.09
N THR A 79 4.12 -9.66 2.15
CA THR A 79 5.28 -10.16 2.90
C THR A 79 6.59 -10.09 2.12
N CYS A 80 6.52 -9.95 0.80
CA CYS A 80 7.67 -9.89 -0.09
C CYS A 80 7.93 -8.49 -0.62
N PRO A 81 9.20 -8.08 -0.82
CA PRO A 81 9.50 -6.83 -1.49
C PRO A 81 8.97 -6.84 -2.93
N LEU A 82 8.40 -5.72 -3.36
CA LEU A 82 7.86 -5.55 -4.69
C LEU A 82 8.61 -4.49 -5.49
N LYS A 83 8.52 -4.60 -6.79
CA LYS A 83 9.04 -3.63 -7.75
C LYS A 83 7.92 -3.19 -8.68
N ILE A 84 7.60 -1.91 -8.67
CA ILE A 84 6.64 -1.30 -9.59
C ILE A 84 7.34 -1.15 -10.95
N LYS A 85 6.70 -1.63 -12.01
CA LYS A 85 7.21 -1.59 -13.39
C LYS A 85 6.61 -0.47 -14.20
N SER A 86 5.32 -0.21 -14.00
CA SER A 86 4.63 0.92 -14.59
C SER A 86 3.58 1.46 -13.64
N LEU A 87 3.39 2.76 -13.70
CA LEU A 87 2.36 3.50 -12.98
C LEU A 87 1.76 4.51 -13.96
N GLU A 88 0.53 4.28 -14.36
CA GLU A 88 -0.16 5.08 -15.36
C GLU A 88 -1.42 5.69 -14.77
N PHE A 89 -1.53 6.99 -14.90
CA PHE A 89 -2.69 7.77 -14.49
C PHE A 89 -3.52 8.13 -15.71
N ASN A 90 -4.83 8.29 -15.54
CA ASN A 90 -5.70 8.75 -16.63
C ASN A 90 -5.33 10.17 -17.08
N THR A 91 -5.26 10.37 -18.39
CA THR A 91 -4.87 11.64 -19.01
C THR A 91 -5.81 12.79 -18.64
N ASP A 92 -7.12 12.51 -18.57
CA ASP A 92 -8.15 13.50 -18.28
C ASP A 92 -7.99 14.17 -16.91
N PHE A 93 -7.47 13.43 -15.93
CA PHE A 93 -7.15 13.97 -14.61
C PHE A 93 -5.82 14.72 -14.62
N ILE A 94 -4.78 14.09 -15.23
CA ILE A 94 -3.42 14.67 -15.25
C ILE A 94 -3.39 16.05 -15.91
N THR A 95 -4.12 16.25 -17.00
CA THR A 95 -4.12 17.51 -17.76
C THR A 95 -4.62 18.71 -16.95
N GLN A 96 -5.35 18.46 -15.87
CA GLN A 96 -5.84 19.50 -14.96
C GLN A 96 -4.83 19.90 -13.86
N LEU A 97 -3.80 19.07 -13.66
CA LEU A 97 -2.77 19.31 -12.66
C LEU A 97 -1.76 20.39 -13.13
N PRO A 98 -1.02 21.02 -12.22
CA PRO A 98 0.07 21.92 -12.56
C PRO A 98 1.11 21.22 -13.47
N LEU A 99 1.71 21.94 -14.40
CA LEU A 99 2.67 21.40 -15.39
C LEU A 99 3.83 20.65 -14.73
N GLU A 100 4.36 21.17 -13.64
CA GLU A 100 5.44 20.54 -12.87
C GLU A 100 5.05 19.14 -12.35
N VAL A 101 3.81 18.99 -11.91
CA VAL A 101 3.27 17.71 -11.43
C VAL A 101 3.09 16.74 -12.60
N GLN A 102 2.56 17.23 -13.73
CA GLN A 102 2.41 16.42 -14.94
C GLN A 102 3.77 15.88 -15.42
N GLU A 103 4.80 16.70 -15.43
CA GLU A 103 6.15 16.26 -15.80
C GLU A 103 6.72 15.23 -14.81
N ARG A 104 6.51 15.42 -13.49
CA ARG A 104 6.94 14.45 -12.48
C ARG A 104 6.24 13.10 -12.65
N LEU A 105 4.94 13.10 -12.91
CA LEU A 105 4.16 11.90 -13.16
C LEU A 105 4.67 11.17 -14.41
N ASN A 106 4.88 11.90 -15.50
CA ASN A 106 5.38 11.33 -16.75
C ASN A 106 6.77 10.72 -16.59
N LYS A 107 7.66 11.38 -15.84
CA LYS A 107 9.00 10.82 -15.52
C LYS A 107 8.91 9.53 -14.69
N LYS A 108 7.89 9.39 -13.85
CA LYS A 108 7.70 8.22 -12.98
C LYS A 108 6.93 7.07 -13.62
N LYS A 109 6.29 7.29 -14.75
CA LYS A 109 5.50 6.28 -15.48
C LYS A 109 6.24 4.96 -15.69
N ASN A 110 7.52 5.02 -16.05
CA ASN A 110 8.37 3.85 -16.36
C ASN A 110 9.55 3.71 -15.38
N THR A 111 9.48 4.32 -14.20
CA THR A 111 10.58 4.22 -13.24
C THR A 111 10.37 3.00 -12.35
N ASP A 112 11.40 2.16 -12.28
CA ASP A 112 11.45 1.02 -11.37
C ASP A 112 11.48 1.49 -9.90
N ILE A 113 10.37 1.38 -9.18
CA ILE A 113 10.27 1.73 -7.77
C ILE A 113 10.19 0.46 -6.95
N SER A 114 11.10 0.29 -6.00
CA SER A 114 11.12 -0.86 -5.09
C SER A 114 10.52 -0.46 -3.74
N ILE A 115 9.54 -1.23 -3.27
CA ILE A 115 8.89 -1.01 -1.97
C ILE A 115 9.02 -2.30 -1.15
N PHE A 116 9.68 -2.19 0.00
CA PHE A 116 9.84 -3.30 0.94
C PHE A 116 8.53 -3.55 1.73
N PRO A 117 8.37 -4.74 2.34
CA PRO A 117 7.22 -5.04 3.18
C PRO A 117 6.98 -3.97 4.24
N ASN A 118 5.71 -3.60 4.45
CA ASN A 118 5.29 -2.58 5.42
C ASN A 118 5.91 -1.17 5.18
N ARG A 119 6.48 -0.94 4.00
CA ARG A 119 6.96 0.38 3.60
C ARG A 119 6.00 0.99 2.59
N GLN A 120 6.01 2.32 2.56
CA GLN A 120 5.18 3.10 1.66
C GLN A 120 6.00 4.11 0.89
N TRP A 121 5.49 4.48 -0.26
CA TRP A 121 5.98 5.57 -1.08
C TRP A 121 4.83 6.56 -1.30
N VAL A 122 5.07 7.82 -0.98
CA VAL A 122 4.06 8.88 -1.04
C VAL A 122 4.32 9.75 -2.24
N PHE A 123 3.29 9.98 -3.03
CA PHE A 123 3.32 10.87 -4.16
C PHE A 123 2.33 12.01 -3.95
N SER A 124 2.83 13.25 -3.88
CA SER A 124 1.98 14.44 -3.76
C SER A 124 1.60 14.98 -5.13
N PHE A 125 0.35 15.36 -5.29
CA PHE A 125 -0.11 16.15 -6.44
C PHE A 125 0.21 17.64 -6.29
N ASP A 126 0.71 18.07 -5.13
CA ASP A 126 0.97 19.48 -4.77
C ASP A 126 -0.24 20.40 -5.00
N VAL A 127 -1.42 19.82 -4.91
CA VAL A 127 -2.71 20.51 -5.06
C VAL A 127 -3.50 20.29 -3.80
N ASN A 128 -4.22 21.33 -3.39
CA ASN A 128 -5.17 21.22 -2.31
C ASN A 128 -6.36 20.36 -2.75
N VAL A 129 -6.78 19.42 -1.93
CA VAL A 129 -7.90 18.53 -2.20
C VAL A 129 -9.20 19.30 -2.44
N PHE A 130 -9.42 20.41 -1.74
CA PHE A 130 -10.59 21.28 -1.96
C PHE A 130 -10.58 21.93 -3.34
N ASP A 131 -9.40 22.21 -3.91
CA ASP A 131 -9.29 22.69 -5.27
C ASP A 131 -9.67 21.59 -6.28
N ILE A 132 -9.30 20.35 -6.03
CA ILE A 132 -9.71 19.21 -6.86
C ILE A 132 -11.23 19.07 -6.83
N ILE A 133 -11.85 19.11 -5.65
CA ILE A 133 -13.30 18.92 -5.48
C ILE A 133 -14.08 20.09 -6.11
N ASN A 134 -13.63 21.32 -5.93
CA ASN A 134 -14.40 22.51 -6.29
C ASN A 134 -14.12 23.05 -7.69
N LYS A 135 -12.89 22.90 -8.20
CA LYS A 135 -12.45 23.56 -9.43
C LYS A 135 -12.21 22.58 -10.59
N TYR A 136 -11.91 21.28 -10.30
CA TYR A 136 -11.57 20.35 -11.36
C TYR A 136 -12.82 19.73 -11.97
N ALA A 137 -12.83 19.64 -13.30
CA ALA A 137 -13.93 19.02 -14.03
C ALA A 137 -13.98 17.50 -13.84
N LYS A 138 -12.80 16.87 -13.71
CA LYS A 138 -12.66 15.44 -13.45
C LYS A 138 -12.11 15.25 -12.05
N LYS A 139 -12.92 14.63 -11.19
CA LYS A 139 -12.61 14.40 -9.78
C LYS A 139 -12.14 12.98 -9.50
N GLN A 140 -12.16 12.12 -10.51
CA GLN A 140 -11.73 10.74 -10.41
C GLN A 140 -10.34 10.56 -11.00
N VAL A 141 -9.44 9.97 -10.24
CA VAL A 141 -8.15 9.50 -10.73
C VAL A 141 -8.17 7.98 -10.88
N LYS A 142 -7.93 7.52 -12.09
CA LYS A 142 -7.78 6.11 -12.42
C LYS A 142 -6.29 5.81 -12.55
N ILE A 143 -5.83 4.80 -11.84
CA ILE A 143 -4.42 4.42 -11.77
C ILE A 143 -4.30 2.97 -12.21
N ASN A 144 -3.63 2.75 -13.34
CA ASN A 144 -3.24 1.42 -13.80
C ASN A 144 -1.79 1.16 -13.40
N TYR A 145 -1.53 0.03 -12.77
CA TYR A 145 -0.19 -0.26 -12.30
C TYR A 145 0.20 -1.71 -12.51
N LYS A 146 1.49 -1.90 -12.79
CA LYS A 146 2.09 -3.22 -12.94
C LYS A 146 3.25 -3.36 -11.96
N TYR A 147 3.31 -4.48 -11.28
CA TYR A 147 4.35 -4.76 -10.32
C TYR A 147 4.70 -6.24 -10.28
N ASN A 148 5.87 -6.56 -9.74
CA ASN A 148 6.31 -7.93 -9.52
C ASN A 148 7.05 -8.05 -8.18
N ALA A 149 7.17 -9.29 -7.67
CA ALA A 149 8.03 -9.56 -6.53
C ALA A 149 9.50 -9.38 -6.91
N ILE A 150 10.31 -8.84 -5.99
CA ILE A 150 11.76 -8.84 -6.13
C ILE A 150 12.27 -10.21 -5.71
N GLY A 151 12.99 -10.89 -6.61
CA GLY A 151 13.58 -12.20 -6.35
C GLY A 151 13.22 -13.26 -7.40
N LYS A 152 13.00 -14.49 -6.96
CA LYS A 152 12.81 -15.65 -7.87
C LYS A 152 11.50 -15.65 -8.64
N CYS A 153 10.46 -14.96 -8.16
CA CYS A 153 9.16 -14.91 -8.80
C CYS A 153 9.11 -13.79 -9.83
N LYS A 154 9.06 -14.17 -11.12
CA LYS A 154 8.99 -13.20 -12.25
C LYS A 154 7.54 -12.84 -12.65
N ARG A 155 6.53 -13.31 -11.90
CA ARG A 155 5.13 -13.03 -12.21
C ARG A 155 4.86 -11.53 -12.09
N VAL A 156 4.29 -10.97 -13.15
CA VAL A 156 3.85 -9.57 -13.19
C VAL A 156 2.36 -9.55 -12.82
N TYR A 157 2.02 -8.72 -11.88
CA TYR A 157 0.64 -8.41 -11.49
C TYR A 157 0.25 -7.11 -12.15
N SER A 158 -0.96 -7.05 -12.70
CA SER A 158 -1.53 -5.85 -13.32
C SER A 158 -2.86 -5.59 -12.66
N GLU A 159 -2.99 -4.44 -12.04
CA GLU A 159 -4.17 -4.05 -11.27
C GLU A 159 -4.54 -2.61 -11.61
N GLU A 160 -5.76 -2.24 -11.22
CA GLU A 160 -6.33 -0.93 -11.43
C GLU A 160 -6.98 -0.44 -10.14
N THR A 161 -6.79 0.82 -9.82
CA THR A 161 -7.47 1.49 -8.71
C THR A 161 -8.09 2.78 -9.20
N ILE A 162 -9.31 3.05 -8.76
CA ILE A 162 -10.01 4.31 -9.00
C ILE A 162 -10.17 5.00 -7.66
N ILE A 163 -9.77 6.26 -7.58
CA ILE A 163 -9.96 7.12 -6.42
C ILE A 163 -10.89 8.25 -6.85
N ASP A 164 -12.03 8.37 -6.20
CA ASP A 164 -12.99 9.43 -6.42
C ASP A 164 -12.86 10.46 -5.28
N PHE A 165 -12.40 11.65 -5.61
CA PHE A 165 -12.24 12.72 -4.62
C PHE A 165 -13.58 13.26 -4.12
N GLU A 166 -14.66 13.06 -4.86
CA GLU A 166 -16.00 13.51 -4.47
C GLU A 166 -16.52 12.73 -3.26
N GLU A 167 -16.17 11.43 -3.16
CA GLU A 167 -16.53 10.60 -2.00
C GLU A 167 -15.89 11.11 -0.70
N TYR A 168 -14.76 11.81 -0.80
CA TYR A 168 -14.06 12.36 0.36
C TYR A 168 -14.55 13.74 0.79
N SER A 169 -15.43 14.38 0.03
CA SER A 169 -15.91 15.75 0.33
C SER A 169 -16.58 15.89 1.71
N GLY A 170 -17.26 14.82 2.18
CA GLY A 170 -17.90 14.78 3.50
C GLY A 170 -16.99 14.32 4.65
N ILE A 171 -15.79 13.81 4.33
CA ILE A 171 -14.86 13.26 5.32
C ILE A 171 -13.73 14.25 5.63
N LEU A 172 -13.60 15.30 4.82
CA LEU A 172 -12.52 16.30 4.93
C LEU A 172 -12.64 17.22 6.15
N ASP A 173 -13.73 17.18 6.88
CA ASP A 173 -13.89 17.87 8.17
C ASP A 173 -13.13 17.15 9.31
N TYR A 174 -12.56 15.97 9.06
CA TYR A 174 -11.78 15.27 10.04
C TYR A 174 -10.36 15.86 10.14
N ILE A 175 -10.20 16.75 11.10
CA ILE A 175 -8.88 17.22 11.53
C ILE A 175 -8.26 16.04 12.29
N SER A 176 -7.11 15.55 11.86
CA SER A 176 -6.43 14.48 12.59
C SER A 176 -6.08 14.97 14.01
N ASP A 177 -6.20 14.10 15.00
CA ASP A 177 -5.82 14.39 16.40
C ASP A 177 -4.41 15.00 16.50
N LEU A 178 -3.53 14.62 15.57
CA LEU A 178 -2.17 15.13 15.46
C LEU A 178 -2.11 16.60 14.99
N ASP A 179 -2.99 17.00 14.07
CA ASP A 179 -3.10 18.38 13.58
C ASP A 179 -3.76 19.27 14.65
N GLU A 180 -4.72 18.74 15.38
CA GLU A 180 -5.35 19.44 16.50
C GLU A 180 -4.34 19.64 17.65
N PHE A 181 -3.53 18.63 17.95
CA PHE A 181 -2.44 18.74 18.91
C PHE A 181 -1.40 19.77 18.46
N LYS A 182 -0.98 19.75 17.20
CA LYS A 182 -0.05 20.73 16.64
C LYS A 182 -0.59 22.16 16.74
N ASN A 183 -1.85 22.36 16.34
CA ASN A 183 -2.51 23.66 16.44
C ASN A 183 -2.58 24.15 17.90
N SER A 184 -2.79 23.23 18.84
CA SER A 184 -2.80 23.53 20.29
C SER A 184 -1.42 23.93 20.78
N VAL A 185 -0.36 23.23 20.35
CA VAL A 185 1.03 23.58 20.65
C VAL A 185 1.42 24.93 20.06
N ASP A 186 1.03 25.24 18.82
CA ASP A 186 1.31 26.51 18.18
C ASP A 186 0.57 27.68 18.89
N ARG A 187 -0.68 27.47 19.36
CA ARG A 187 -1.39 28.45 20.19
C ARG A 187 -0.68 28.68 21.53
N LEU A 188 -0.20 27.62 22.16
CA LEU A 188 0.55 27.68 23.42
C LEU A 188 1.86 28.48 23.23
N ASN A 189 2.62 28.19 22.19
CA ASN A 189 3.84 28.91 21.85
C ASN A 189 3.58 30.41 21.62
N LYS A 190 2.51 30.73 20.91
CA LYS A 190 2.11 32.15 20.72
C LYS A 190 1.76 32.85 22.06
N SER A 191 1.03 32.13 22.91
CA SER A 191 0.65 32.67 24.23
C SER A 191 1.87 32.89 25.12
N VAL A 192 2.82 31.97 25.12
CA VAL A 192 4.08 32.07 25.86
C VAL A 192 4.94 33.24 25.33
N SER A 193 5.07 33.37 24.01
CA SER A 193 5.77 34.50 23.41
C SER A 193 5.17 35.86 23.80
N ASN A 194 3.86 35.97 23.74
CA ASN A 194 3.15 37.19 24.16
C ASN A 194 3.36 37.50 25.66
N PHE A 195 3.37 36.47 26.50
CA PHE A 195 3.63 36.64 27.95
C PHE A 195 5.05 37.14 28.22
N ILE A 196 6.05 36.59 27.50
CA ILE A 196 7.47 37.03 27.62
C ILE A 196 7.61 38.48 27.17
N ASP A 197 6.95 38.88 26.11
CA ASP A 197 7.02 40.26 25.62
C ASP A 197 6.35 41.25 26.59
N VAL A 198 5.25 40.89 27.20
CA VAL A 198 4.56 41.69 28.24
C VAL A 198 5.47 41.82 29.48
N SER A 199 6.10 40.73 29.96
CA SER A 199 6.95 40.75 31.12
C SER A 199 8.21 41.61 30.90
N LYS A 200 8.75 41.68 29.66
CA LYS A 200 9.85 42.59 29.32
C LYS A 200 9.45 44.05 29.38
N ILE A 201 8.24 44.37 28.92
CA ILE A 201 7.70 45.75 28.98
C ILE A 201 7.48 46.18 30.44
N GLU A 202 7.03 45.32 31.32
CA GLU A 202 6.88 45.61 32.75
C GLU A 202 8.26 45.87 33.41
N ASP A 203 9.27 45.06 33.12
CA ASP A 203 10.62 45.20 33.65
C ASP A 203 11.27 46.53 33.21
N ASP A 204 11.07 46.93 31.96
CA ASP A 204 11.57 48.18 31.42
C ASP A 204 10.83 49.41 31.99
N THR A 205 9.56 49.25 32.31
CA THR A 205 8.75 50.34 32.94
C THR A 205 9.17 50.54 34.39
N VAL A 206 9.39 49.46 35.13
CA VAL A 206 9.88 49.51 36.52
C VAL A 206 11.31 50.13 36.62
N LYS A 207 12.17 49.81 35.66
CA LYS A 207 13.53 50.46 35.58
C LYS A 207 13.49 51.92 35.26
N ARG A 208 12.48 52.43 34.55
CA ARG A 208 12.29 53.87 34.25
C ARG A 208 11.73 54.67 35.43
N ILE A 209 10.90 54.06 36.27
CA ILE A 209 10.31 54.72 37.45
C ILE A 209 11.33 54.85 38.61
N ASN A 210 12.31 53.97 38.68
CA ASN A 210 13.34 53.96 39.74
C ASN A 210 14.62 54.74 39.38
N LYS A 211 14.61 55.52 38.30
CA LYS A 211 15.63 56.52 37.94
C LYS A 211 15.10 57.91 38.12
#